data_24ff5113249df9f3b9f93aa39a9e8e3c
#
_entry.id   24ff5113249df9f3b9f93aa39a9e8e3c
#
_cell.length_a   1.000
_cell.length_b   1.000
_cell.length_c   1.000
_cell.angle_alpha   90.00
_cell.angle_beta   90.00
_cell.angle_gamma   90.00
#
_symmetry.space_group_name_H-M   'P 1'
#
loop_
_entity.id
_entity.type
_entity.pdbx_description
1 polymer ?
#
loop_
_entity_poly.entity_id
_entity_poly.type
_entity_poly.pdbx_seq_one_letter_code
_entity_poly.pdbx_strand_id
1 'polypeptide(L)'
;MRAVLCSAFTGPEDLRIGEIEEPKPASDEILIDVHAASVSFMDHLLVSGLYQMRPPTPFVPGTEAAGVVIAVGGKVTRFQPGDRVACGSWTGGYAERMIAKE
;
A
#
# COMPACT_ATOMS: atom_id res chain seq x y z
N MET A 1 -3.56 -12.17 -3.22
CA MET A 1 -2.14 -11.82 -2.99
C MET A 1 -1.79 -11.80 -1.52
N ARG A 2 -0.53 -11.95 -1.21
CA ARG A 2 -0.06 -11.83 0.18
C ARG A 2 0.11 -10.37 0.56
N ALA A 3 -0.23 -10.08 1.81
CA ALA A 3 -0.06 -8.75 2.39
C ALA A 3 0.15 -8.86 3.89
N VAL A 4 0.75 -7.83 4.47
CA VAL A 4 0.80 -7.65 5.91
C VAL A 4 -0.50 -6.99 6.33
N LEU A 5 -1.17 -7.54 7.34
CA LEU A 5 -2.47 -7.05 7.80
C LEU A 5 -2.37 -6.51 9.21
N CYS A 6 -2.95 -5.34 9.42
CA CYS A 6 -3.16 -4.74 10.72
C CYS A 6 -4.65 -4.86 11.06
N SER A 7 -4.98 -5.73 12.01
CA SER A 7 -6.36 -5.98 12.41
C SER A 7 -6.76 -5.21 13.67
N ALA A 8 -5.79 -4.65 14.39
CA ALA A 8 -6.01 -3.85 15.59
C ALA A 8 -4.81 -2.94 15.81
N PHE A 9 -5.03 -1.83 16.50
CA PHE A 9 -3.96 -0.85 16.76
C PHE A 9 -3.17 -1.20 18.02
N THR A 10 -2.51 -2.35 18.00
CA THR A 10 -1.83 -2.91 19.18
C THR A 10 -0.31 -2.99 19.02
N GLY A 11 0.23 -2.53 17.90
CA GLY A 11 1.66 -2.46 17.67
C GLY A 11 2.14 -3.39 16.56
N PRO A 12 3.40 -3.24 16.14
CA PRO A 12 3.93 -4.02 15.01
C PRO A 12 4.05 -5.51 15.28
N GLU A 13 4.18 -5.93 16.53
CA GLU A 13 4.28 -7.34 16.89
C GLU A 13 3.00 -8.13 16.61
N ASP A 14 1.88 -7.46 16.46
CA ASP A 14 0.60 -8.11 16.17
C ASP A 14 0.23 -8.09 14.68
N LEU A 15 1.10 -7.59 13.84
CA LEU A 15 0.92 -7.67 12.38
C LEU A 15 1.02 -9.11 11.91
N ARG A 16 0.22 -9.48 10.91
CA ARG A 16 0.19 -10.83 10.36
C ARG A 16 0.26 -10.80 8.85
N ILE A 17 0.85 -11.83 8.27
CA ILE A 17 0.80 -12.04 6.82
C ILE A 17 -0.47 -12.82 6.51
N GLY A 18 -1.25 -12.34 5.53
CA GLY A 18 -2.48 -12.98 5.11
C GLY A 18 -2.71 -12.85 3.62
N GLU A 19 -3.77 -13.50 3.16
CA GLU A 19 -4.21 -13.41 1.78
C GLU A 19 -5.34 -12.39 1.66
N ILE A 20 -5.24 -11.51 0.67
CA ILE A 20 -6.28 -10.55 0.34
C ILE A 20 -6.52 -10.53 -1.16
N GLU A 21 -7.64 -10.00 -1.57
CA GLU A 21 -7.93 -9.79 -2.98
C GLU A 21 -7.00 -8.71 -3.54
N GLU A 22 -6.51 -8.92 -4.76
CA GLU A 22 -5.70 -7.92 -5.44
C GLU A 22 -6.54 -6.68 -5.72
N PRO A 23 -6.05 -5.47 -5.38
CA PRO A 23 -6.82 -4.26 -5.64
C PRO A 23 -6.91 -3.97 -7.14
N LYS A 24 -7.99 -3.33 -7.55
CA LYS A 24 -8.20 -2.91 -8.94
C LYS A 24 -8.08 -1.39 -9.01
N PRO A 25 -7.29 -0.85 -9.94
CA PRO A 25 -7.14 0.59 -10.06
C PRO A 25 -8.44 1.24 -10.55
N ALA A 26 -8.83 2.34 -9.91
CA ALA A 26 -9.87 3.21 -10.41
C ALA A 26 -9.36 4.00 -11.62
N SER A 27 -10.21 4.84 -12.21
CA SER A 27 -9.87 5.52 -13.46
C SER A 27 -8.63 6.42 -13.37
N ASP A 28 -8.34 6.99 -12.20
CA ASP A 28 -7.20 7.88 -11.95
C ASP A 28 -6.05 7.21 -11.19
N GLU A 29 -6.08 5.88 -11.09
CA GLU A 29 -5.13 5.13 -10.28
C GLU A 29 -4.26 4.23 -11.11
N ILE A 30 -3.11 3.89 -10.55
CA ILE A 30 -2.18 2.91 -11.12
C ILE A 30 -2.04 1.72 -10.16
N LEU A 31 -1.82 0.54 -10.72
CA LEU A 31 -1.51 -0.66 -9.96
C LEU A 31 -0.02 -0.94 -10.08
N ILE A 32 0.64 -1.08 -8.94
CA ILE A 32 2.09 -1.23 -8.84
C ILE A 32 2.42 -2.61 -8.30
N ASP A 33 3.30 -3.31 -8.98
CA ASP A 33 3.95 -4.51 -8.48
C ASP A 33 5.07 -4.05 -7.54
N VAL A 34 4.91 -4.26 -6.24
CA VAL A 34 5.79 -3.69 -5.22
C VAL A 34 7.08 -4.51 -5.14
N HIS A 35 8.21 -3.85 -5.33
CA HIS A 35 9.52 -4.46 -5.21
C HIS A 35 10.20 -4.14 -3.88
N ALA A 36 9.89 -2.98 -3.30
CA ALA A 36 10.44 -2.56 -2.02
C ALA A 36 9.47 -1.61 -1.32
N ALA A 37 9.44 -1.67 -0.01
CA ALA A 37 8.66 -0.74 0.81
C ALA A 37 9.51 -0.32 2.00
N SER A 38 9.41 0.95 2.38
CA SER A 38 10.12 1.44 3.55
C SER A 38 9.43 1.03 4.83
N VAL A 39 10.20 0.82 5.88
CA VAL A 39 9.67 0.68 7.24
C VAL A 39 10.03 1.97 7.97
N SER A 40 9.04 2.80 8.22
CA SER A 40 9.24 4.14 8.76
C SER A 40 8.61 4.29 10.15
N PHE A 41 8.98 5.37 10.82
CA PHE A 41 8.38 5.72 12.11
C PHE A 41 6.87 5.98 11.98
N MET A 42 6.44 6.55 10.85
CA MET A 42 5.02 6.76 10.58
C MET A 42 4.23 5.45 10.58
N ASP A 43 4.81 4.39 9.99
CA ASP A 43 4.16 3.07 9.98
C ASP A 43 4.00 2.54 11.40
N HIS A 44 5.01 2.72 12.25
CA HIS A 44 4.95 2.32 13.65
C HIS A 44 3.84 3.07 14.39
N LEU A 45 3.75 4.38 14.22
CA LEU A 45 2.71 5.17 14.85
C LEU A 45 1.31 4.72 14.40
N LEU A 46 1.15 4.45 13.11
CA LEU A 46 -0.14 4.09 12.54
C LEU A 46 -0.64 2.76 13.09
N VAL A 47 0.19 1.72 13.11
CA VAL A 47 -0.23 0.39 13.59
C VAL A 47 -0.35 0.32 15.11
N SER A 48 0.26 1.26 15.82
CA SER A 48 0.17 1.36 17.29
C SER A 48 -1.00 2.22 17.76
N GLY A 49 -1.74 2.84 16.84
CA GLY A 49 -2.85 3.72 17.19
C GLY A 49 -2.42 5.06 17.77
N LEU A 50 -1.17 5.45 17.56
CA LEU A 50 -0.58 6.68 18.09
C LEU A 50 -0.64 7.84 17.10
N TYR A 51 -1.16 7.61 15.90
CA TYR A 51 -1.34 8.64 14.90
C TYR A 51 -2.80 9.11 14.90
N GLN A 52 -3.03 10.34 14.45
CA GLN A 52 -4.39 10.92 14.43
C GLN A 52 -5.30 10.27 13.39
N MET A 53 -4.75 9.68 12.34
CA MET A 53 -5.52 8.94 11.33
C MET A 53 -5.59 7.46 11.73
N ARG A 54 -6.79 6.89 11.68
CA ARG A 54 -7.04 5.48 11.99
C ARG A 54 -7.83 4.86 10.84
N PRO A 55 -7.16 4.16 9.91
CA PRO A 55 -7.86 3.49 8.81
C PRO A 55 -8.81 2.41 9.34
N PRO A 56 -9.89 2.09 8.62
CA PRO A 56 -10.72 0.94 8.96
C PRO A 56 -9.88 -0.33 8.98
N THR A 57 -10.07 -1.17 10.00
CA THR A 57 -9.36 -2.45 10.12
C THR A 57 -10.20 -3.58 9.53
N PRO A 58 -9.57 -4.63 8.95
CA PRO A 58 -8.13 -4.74 8.73
C PRO A 58 -7.66 -3.86 7.57
N PHE A 59 -6.42 -3.40 7.65
CA PHE A 59 -5.81 -2.65 6.56
C PHE A 59 -4.36 -3.10 6.34
N VAL A 60 -3.81 -2.76 5.18
CA VAL A 60 -2.41 -3.03 4.85
C VAL A 60 -1.61 -1.78 5.18
N PRO A 61 -0.67 -1.82 6.13
CA PRO A 61 0.20 -0.68 6.40
C PRO A 61 1.24 -0.46 5.28
N GLY A 62 2.05 0.56 5.44
CA GLY A 62 3.12 0.90 4.51
C GLY A 62 2.83 2.20 3.77
N THR A 63 3.61 3.25 4.09
CA THR A 63 3.39 4.60 3.55
C THR A 63 4.18 4.90 2.30
N GLU A 64 5.24 4.16 2.02
CA GLU A 64 6.10 4.37 0.85
C GLU A 64 6.51 3.04 0.24
N ALA A 65 6.47 2.99 -1.07
CA ALA A 65 6.90 1.82 -1.82
C ALA A 65 7.48 2.22 -3.17
N ALA A 66 8.22 1.30 -3.75
CA ALA A 66 8.75 1.42 -5.11
C ALA A 66 8.51 0.11 -5.85
N GLY A 67 8.29 0.20 -7.13
CA GLY A 67 8.03 -0.97 -7.96
C GLY A 67 7.79 -0.62 -9.40
N VAL A 68 7.06 -1.47 -10.09
CA VAL A 68 6.77 -1.37 -11.51
C VAL A 68 5.27 -1.29 -11.73
N VAL A 69 4.84 -0.34 -12.56
CA VAL A 69 3.44 -0.21 -12.96
C VAL A 69 3.06 -1.43 -13.80
N ILE A 70 1.95 -2.08 -13.45
CA ILE A 70 1.45 -3.24 -14.21
C ILE A 70 0.07 -2.99 -14.83
N ALA A 71 -0.68 -2.00 -14.35
CA ALA A 71 -1.95 -1.60 -14.93
C ALA A 71 -2.24 -0.14 -14.60
N VAL A 72 -3.01 0.52 -15.45
CA VAL A 72 -3.40 1.91 -15.25
C VAL A 72 -4.89 2.07 -15.50
N GLY A 73 -5.51 2.99 -14.77
CA GLY A 73 -6.90 3.38 -15.01
C GLY A 73 -7.05 4.17 -16.30
N GLY A 74 -8.29 4.28 -16.80
CA GLY A 74 -8.57 4.86 -18.11
C GLY A 74 -8.26 6.35 -18.26
N LYS A 75 -8.13 7.08 -17.16
CA LYS A 75 -7.80 8.51 -17.16
C LYS A 75 -6.33 8.80 -16.87
N VAL A 76 -5.53 7.78 -16.63
CA VAL A 76 -4.09 7.94 -16.37
C VAL A 76 -3.39 8.31 -17.66
N THR A 77 -2.59 9.37 -17.65
CA THR A 77 -1.88 9.87 -18.81
C THR A 77 -0.37 9.92 -18.65
N ARG A 78 0.13 9.97 -17.40
CA ARG A 78 1.57 10.16 -17.13
C ARG A 78 2.36 8.88 -16.92
N PHE A 79 1.68 7.75 -16.74
CA PHE A 79 2.32 6.47 -16.47
C PHE A 79 1.75 5.40 -17.38
N GLN A 80 2.57 4.38 -17.65
CA GLN A 80 2.16 3.21 -18.42
C GLN A 80 2.77 1.95 -17.83
N PRO A 81 2.20 0.76 -18.12
CA PRO A 81 2.79 -0.50 -17.68
C PRO A 81 4.26 -0.62 -18.08
N GLY A 82 5.09 -1.06 -17.14
CA GLY A 82 6.53 -1.16 -17.34
C GLY A 82 7.33 -0.01 -16.71
N ASP A 83 6.68 1.10 -16.37
CA ASP A 83 7.36 2.24 -15.72
C ASP A 83 7.80 1.86 -14.31
N ARG A 84 9.02 2.27 -13.96
CA ARG A 84 9.51 2.17 -12.58
C ARG A 84 9.10 3.42 -11.82
N VAL A 85 8.50 3.21 -10.65
CA VAL A 85 7.92 4.31 -9.87
C VAL A 85 8.25 4.15 -8.39
N ALA A 86 8.24 5.28 -7.69
CA ALA A 86 8.18 5.34 -6.24
C ALA A 86 6.91 6.11 -5.88
N CYS A 87 6.24 5.70 -4.82
CA CYS A 87 4.99 6.33 -4.43
C CYS A 87 4.88 6.47 -2.92
N GLY A 88 4.10 7.46 -2.51
CA GLY A 88 3.65 7.62 -1.14
C GLY A 88 2.15 7.38 -1.06
N SER A 89 1.72 6.76 0.02
CA SER A 89 0.32 6.56 0.32
C SER A 89 0.18 6.43 1.84
N TRP A 90 -1.01 6.65 2.36
CA TRP A 90 -1.22 6.47 3.80
C TRP A 90 -1.14 4.99 4.20
N THR A 91 -1.53 4.10 3.30
CA THR A 91 -1.53 2.65 3.53
C THR A 91 -1.25 1.92 2.22
N GLY A 92 -1.00 0.61 2.31
CA GLY A 92 -0.98 -0.28 1.15
C GLY A 92 0.38 -0.79 0.73
N GLY A 93 1.48 -0.24 1.25
CA GLY A 93 2.82 -0.59 0.78
C GLY A 93 3.30 -2.00 1.15
N TYR A 94 2.79 -2.58 2.23
CA TYR A 94 3.21 -3.90 2.69
C TYR A 94 2.40 -5.03 2.05
N ALA A 95 2.34 -5.04 0.74
CA ALA A 95 1.64 -6.04 -0.05
C ALA A 95 2.41 -6.31 -1.34
N GLU A 96 2.09 -7.40 -2.02
CA GLU A 96 2.71 -7.71 -3.30
C GLU A 96 2.38 -6.65 -4.34
N ARG A 97 1.17 -6.10 -4.28
CA ARG A 97 0.72 -5.03 -5.18
C ARG A 97 -0.04 -3.96 -4.44
N MET A 98 0.07 -2.73 -4.90
CA MET A 98 -0.64 -1.61 -4.29
C MET A 98 -1.19 -0.67 -5.34
N ILE A 99 -2.17 0.10 -4.94
CA ILE A 99 -2.77 1.16 -5.75
C ILE A 99 -2.19 2.50 -5.30
N ALA A 100 -1.89 3.36 -6.28
CA ALA A 100 -1.54 4.75 -6.02
C ALA A 100 -2.26 5.64 -7.01
N LYS A 101 -2.57 6.86 -6.61
CA LYS A 101 -3.08 7.87 -7.53
C LYS A 101 -1.95 8.41 -8.40
N GLU A 102 -2.29 8.71 -9.62
CA GLU A 102 -1.38 9.27 -10.60
C GLU A 102 -0.64 10.53 -10.09
#